data_f875c3b1b152843b38d232d828a514bc
#
_entry.id   f875c3b1b152843b38d232d828a514bc
#
_cell.length_a   1.000
_cell.length_b   1.000
_cell.length_c   1.000
_cell.angle_alpha   90.00
_cell.angle_beta   90.00
_cell.angle_gamma   90.00
#
_symmetry.space_group_name_H-M   'P 1'
#
loop_
_entity.id
_entity.type
_entity.pdbx_description
1 polymer ?
#
loop_
_entity_poly.entity_id
_entity_poly.type
_entity_poly.pdbx_seq_one_letter_code
_entity_poly.pdbx_strand_id
1 'polypeptide(L)'
;MSENVQTVERKVSTIKRVALMAIMGALAFVLMSIEFPLPFIAPPFYKFDLSEVAVLIGGFSLGPFAAICIEALKIVLHLLFKGTVTAFVGELANFLIGLSFVLPAAFIYKKQKTKKNAFIGLGVGTIVMATTGVIANYFLLLPAYAYFFHTSISSIVKAGQAIIPLIQDSLGFVLLSVLPFNLIKGIIVSICTLLLYKSISPLLHR
;
A
#
# COMPACT_ATOMS: atom_id res chain seq x y z
N MET A 1 -27.43 -34.64 -11.89
CA MET A 1 -26.02 -34.65 -12.42
C MET A 1 -25.47 -33.27 -12.69
N SER A 2 -26.29 -32.28 -13.12
CA SER A 2 -25.87 -30.91 -13.40
C SER A 2 -25.49 -30.08 -12.15
N GLU A 3 -26.20 -30.25 -11.06
CA GLU A 3 -26.01 -29.46 -9.82
C GLU A 3 -24.67 -29.79 -9.12
N ASN A 4 -24.28 -31.06 -9.12
CA ASN A 4 -23.01 -31.50 -8.56
C ASN A 4 -21.80 -30.98 -9.37
N VAL A 5 -21.90 -30.92 -10.70
CA VAL A 5 -20.84 -30.40 -11.56
C VAL A 5 -20.65 -28.91 -11.36
N GLN A 6 -21.74 -28.14 -11.31
CA GLN A 6 -21.69 -26.69 -11.03
C GLN A 6 -21.13 -26.37 -9.63
N THR A 7 -21.44 -27.20 -8.64
CA THR A 7 -20.92 -27.04 -7.28
C THR A 7 -19.42 -27.32 -7.23
N VAL A 8 -18.94 -28.33 -7.93
CA VAL A 8 -17.52 -28.68 -8.03
C VAL A 8 -16.73 -27.58 -8.77
N GLU A 9 -17.22 -27.11 -9.91
CA GLU A 9 -16.57 -26.02 -10.66
C GLU A 9 -16.51 -24.72 -9.85
N ARG A 10 -17.58 -24.37 -9.13
CA ARG A 10 -17.61 -23.19 -8.25
C ARG A 10 -16.61 -23.31 -7.10
N LYS A 11 -16.45 -24.52 -6.54
CA LYS A 11 -15.51 -24.81 -5.45
C LYS A 11 -14.05 -24.72 -5.93
N VAL A 12 -13.74 -25.26 -7.09
CA VAL A 12 -12.41 -25.16 -7.72
C VAL A 12 -12.06 -23.70 -8.03
N SER A 13 -13.00 -22.92 -8.56
CA SER A 13 -12.78 -21.50 -8.83
C SER A 13 -12.50 -20.71 -7.52
N THR A 14 -13.16 -21.04 -6.42
CA THR A 14 -12.93 -20.40 -5.12
C THR A 14 -11.56 -20.74 -4.55
N ILE A 15 -11.17 -22.01 -4.59
CA ILE A 15 -9.83 -22.48 -4.12
C ILE A 15 -8.73 -21.80 -4.91
N LYS A 16 -8.85 -21.75 -6.23
CA LYS A 16 -7.88 -21.06 -7.09
C LYS A 16 -7.75 -19.59 -6.74
N ARG A 17 -8.87 -18.92 -6.48
CA ARG A 17 -8.89 -17.51 -6.09
C ARG A 17 -8.19 -17.26 -4.75
N VAL A 18 -8.44 -18.12 -3.75
CA VAL A 18 -7.77 -18.05 -2.44
C VAL A 18 -6.27 -18.30 -2.60
N ALA A 19 -5.87 -19.31 -3.37
CA ALA A 19 -4.47 -19.59 -3.63
C ALA A 19 -3.74 -18.42 -4.31
N LEU A 20 -4.38 -17.76 -5.29
CA LEU A 20 -3.82 -16.57 -5.93
C LEU A 20 -3.68 -15.39 -4.96
N MET A 21 -4.67 -15.17 -4.08
CA MET A 21 -4.55 -14.13 -3.03
C MET A 21 -3.39 -14.44 -2.08
N ALA A 22 -3.21 -15.69 -1.68
CA ALA A 22 -2.11 -16.11 -0.82
C ALA A 22 -0.73 -15.90 -1.48
N ILE A 23 -0.59 -16.26 -2.75
CA ILE A 23 0.64 -16.03 -3.53
C ILE A 23 0.93 -14.53 -3.66
N MET A 24 -0.08 -13.71 -4.00
CA MET A 24 0.10 -12.27 -4.10
C MET A 24 0.42 -11.62 -2.75
N GLY A 25 -0.17 -12.09 -1.65
CA GLY A 25 0.15 -11.64 -0.29
C GLY A 25 1.59 -11.98 0.13
N ALA A 26 2.03 -13.20 -0.18
CA ALA A 26 3.42 -13.60 0.06
C ALA A 26 4.41 -12.77 -0.79
N LEU A 27 4.10 -12.53 -2.07
CA LEU A 27 4.91 -11.67 -2.93
C LEU A 27 4.95 -10.23 -2.42
N ALA A 28 3.80 -9.69 -1.98
CA ALA A 28 3.72 -8.36 -1.39
C ALA A 28 4.58 -8.27 -0.11
N PHE A 29 4.54 -9.30 0.75
CA PHE A 29 5.41 -9.38 1.92
C PHE A 29 6.89 -9.38 1.56
N VAL A 30 7.30 -10.16 0.56
CA VAL A 30 8.70 -10.18 0.09
C VAL A 30 9.12 -8.79 -0.39
N LEU A 31 8.30 -8.12 -1.19
CA LEU A 31 8.56 -6.78 -1.69
C LEU A 31 8.60 -5.75 -0.54
N MET A 32 7.72 -5.85 0.46
CA MET A 32 7.74 -5.01 1.67
C MET A 32 9.01 -5.25 2.48
N SER A 33 9.56 -6.47 2.44
CA SER A 33 10.79 -6.80 3.16
C SER A 33 12.04 -6.13 2.57
N ILE A 34 11.97 -5.68 1.33
CA ILE A 34 13.01 -4.90 0.63
C ILE A 34 12.64 -3.42 0.72
N GLU A 35 12.68 -2.88 1.92
CA GLU A 35 12.36 -1.49 2.21
C GLU A 35 13.63 -0.65 2.43
N PHE A 36 13.60 0.61 2.00
CA PHE A 36 14.70 1.54 2.19
C PHE A 36 14.20 2.98 2.45
N PRO A 37 14.91 3.77 3.25
CA PRO A 37 14.54 5.16 3.50
C PRO A 37 14.84 6.04 2.27
N LEU A 38 14.10 7.17 2.15
CA LEU A 38 14.40 8.26 1.21
C LEU A 38 14.89 9.48 2.00
N PRO A 39 16.18 9.54 2.38
CA PRO A 39 16.68 10.47 3.38
C PRO A 39 16.68 11.95 2.94
N PHE A 40 16.41 12.22 1.67
CA PHE A 40 16.32 13.57 1.10
C PHE A 40 14.87 14.14 1.13
N ILE A 41 13.86 13.32 1.54
CA ILE A 41 12.44 13.73 1.59
C ILE A 41 11.86 13.55 2.98
N ALA A 42 12.20 12.44 3.65
CA ALA A 42 11.56 12.04 4.90
C ALA A 42 12.57 11.43 5.87
N PRO A 43 12.32 11.51 7.19
CA PRO A 43 13.14 10.85 8.21
C PRO A 43 13.23 9.33 7.98
N PRO A 44 14.30 8.66 8.47
CA PRO A 44 14.60 7.26 8.15
C PRO A 44 13.54 6.23 8.56
N PHE A 45 12.60 6.59 9.43
CA PHE A 45 11.48 5.71 9.80
C PHE A 45 10.37 5.67 8.74
N TYR A 46 10.35 6.61 7.77
CA TYR A 46 9.55 6.49 6.55
C TYR A 46 10.31 5.65 5.54
N LYS A 47 9.80 4.46 5.29
CA LYS A 47 10.45 3.51 4.39
C LYS A 47 9.65 3.33 3.11
N PHE A 48 10.36 3.36 2.01
CA PHE A 48 9.83 3.09 0.69
C PHE A 48 9.94 1.61 0.38
N ASP A 49 8.89 1.02 -0.16
CA ASP A 49 8.83 -0.34 -0.66
C ASP A 49 7.90 -0.42 -1.89
N LEU A 50 7.94 -1.56 -2.59
CA LEU A 50 7.14 -1.81 -3.80
C LEU A 50 6.01 -2.82 -3.57
N SER A 51 5.64 -3.10 -2.31
CA SER A 51 4.66 -4.14 -1.98
C SER A 51 3.28 -3.90 -2.62
N GLU A 52 2.86 -2.63 -2.72
CA GLU A 52 1.59 -2.25 -3.34
C GLU A 52 1.49 -2.63 -4.81
N VAL A 53 2.60 -2.89 -5.50
CA VAL A 53 2.58 -3.42 -6.89
C VAL A 53 1.89 -4.78 -6.93
N ALA A 54 2.24 -5.69 -6.03
CA ALA A 54 1.61 -7.01 -5.96
C ALA A 54 0.14 -6.90 -5.52
N VAL A 55 -0.17 -6.01 -4.56
CA VAL A 55 -1.55 -5.78 -4.11
C VAL A 55 -2.42 -5.20 -5.22
N LEU A 56 -1.92 -4.23 -6.00
CA LEU A 56 -2.61 -3.65 -7.16
C LEU A 56 -2.86 -4.68 -8.26
N ILE A 57 -1.86 -5.51 -8.60
CA ILE A 57 -2.00 -6.57 -9.60
C ILE A 57 -3.08 -7.57 -9.14
N GLY A 58 -3.05 -7.98 -7.87
CA GLY A 58 -4.08 -8.83 -7.27
C GLY A 58 -5.46 -8.16 -7.29
N GLY A 59 -5.54 -6.88 -6.93
CA GLY A 59 -6.77 -6.09 -6.95
C GLY A 59 -7.37 -5.91 -8.34
N PHE A 60 -6.56 -5.69 -9.36
CA PHE A 60 -6.99 -5.59 -10.75
C PHE A 60 -7.49 -6.93 -11.30
N SER A 61 -6.85 -8.02 -10.93
CA SER A 61 -7.19 -9.36 -11.42
C SER A 61 -8.38 -9.96 -10.69
N LEU A 62 -8.39 -9.92 -9.37
CA LEU A 62 -9.34 -10.61 -8.50
C LEU A 62 -10.41 -9.67 -7.90
N GLY A 63 -10.22 -8.36 -8.02
CA GLY A 63 -11.15 -7.33 -7.57
C GLY A 63 -10.78 -6.70 -6.21
N PRO A 64 -11.48 -5.61 -5.80
CA PRO A 64 -11.14 -4.81 -4.62
C PRO A 64 -11.12 -5.60 -3.30
N PHE A 65 -12.03 -6.55 -3.12
CA PHE A 65 -12.04 -7.38 -1.91
C PHE A 65 -10.78 -8.23 -1.78
N ALA A 66 -10.30 -8.79 -2.90
CA ALA A 66 -9.05 -9.54 -2.91
C ALA A 66 -7.85 -8.63 -2.55
N ALA A 67 -7.87 -7.37 -2.99
CA ALA A 67 -6.84 -6.41 -2.61
C ALA A 67 -6.78 -6.18 -1.10
N ILE A 68 -7.92 -6.08 -0.41
CA ILE A 68 -7.97 -5.97 1.06
C ILE A 68 -7.35 -7.22 1.71
N CYS A 69 -7.71 -8.41 1.24
CA CYS A 69 -7.18 -9.67 1.77
C CYS A 69 -5.66 -9.79 1.56
N ILE A 70 -5.16 -9.40 0.39
CA ILE A 70 -3.74 -9.42 0.05
C ILE A 70 -2.97 -8.42 0.91
N GLU A 71 -3.50 -7.20 1.08
CA GLU A 71 -2.91 -6.17 1.93
C GLU A 71 -2.85 -6.61 3.39
N ALA A 72 -3.94 -7.16 3.92
CA ALA A 72 -3.98 -7.69 5.28
C ALA A 72 -2.98 -8.85 5.47
N LEU A 73 -2.92 -9.79 4.53
CA LEU A 73 -2.00 -10.91 4.58
C LEU A 73 -0.53 -10.45 4.54
N LYS A 74 -0.21 -9.47 3.70
CA LYS A 74 1.12 -8.83 3.65
C LYS A 74 1.55 -8.33 5.04
N ILE A 75 0.67 -7.57 5.72
CA ILE A 75 0.96 -7.02 7.04
C ILE A 75 1.09 -8.12 8.10
N VAL A 76 0.20 -9.12 8.08
CA VAL A 76 0.30 -10.27 9.01
C VAL A 76 1.61 -11.02 8.82
N LEU A 77 2.01 -11.30 7.58
CA LEU A 77 3.28 -11.96 7.29
C LEU A 77 4.48 -11.11 7.75
N HIS A 78 4.44 -9.78 7.52
CA HIS A 78 5.48 -8.88 8.00
C HIS A 78 5.64 -8.94 9.53
N LEU A 79 4.52 -8.88 10.26
CA LEU A 79 4.53 -8.98 11.72
C LEU A 79 5.04 -10.32 12.21
N LEU A 80 4.69 -11.43 11.55
CA LEU A 80 5.12 -12.78 11.95
C LEU A 80 6.61 -13.03 11.70
N PHE A 81 7.16 -12.54 10.59
CA PHE A 81 8.54 -12.86 10.20
C PHE A 81 9.56 -11.78 10.56
N LYS A 82 9.17 -10.51 10.56
CA LYS A 82 10.06 -9.39 10.90
C LYS A 82 9.75 -8.73 12.25
N GLY A 83 8.55 -8.95 12.77
CA GLY A 83 8.08 -8.25 13.96
C GLY A 83 7.76 -6.77 13.69
N THR A 84 7.68 -5.99 14.76
CA THR A 84 7.50 -4.55 14.67
C THR A 84 8.63 -3.82 15.37
N VAL A 85 9.19 -2.80 14.75
CA VAL A 85 10.13 -1.83 15.35
C VAL A 85 9.45 -0.48 15.62
N THR A 86 8.16 -0.38 15.28
CA THR A 86 7.37 0.86 15.34
C THR A 86 6.17 0.75 16.27
N ALA A 87 6.16 -0.24 17.18
CA ALA A 87 5.04 -0.53 18.07
C ALA A 87 3.70 -0.62 17.30
N PHE A 88 3.70 -1.28 16.14
CA PHE A 88 2.57 -1.45 15.21
C PHE A 88 2.09 -0.18 14.49
N VAL A 89 2.63 0.99 14.79
CA VAL A 89 2.20 2.25 14.16
C VAL A 89 2.57 2.28 12.66
N GLY A 90 3.77 1.81 12.32
CA GLY A 90 4.23 1.75 10.92
C GLY A 90 3.44 0.75 10.08
N GLU A 91 3.12 -0.40 10.64
CA GLU A 91 2.32 -1.45 10.00
C GLU A 91 0.87 -1.00 9.79
N LEU A 92 0.29 -0.31 10.78
CA LEU A 92 -1.03 0.31 10.66
C LEU A 92 -1.03 1.41 9.58
N ALA A 93 0.02 2.25 9.57
CA ALA A 93 0.19 3.27 8.54
C ALA A 93 0.27 2.65 7.15
N ASN A 94 1.10 1.60 6.97
CA ASN A 94 1.25 0.90 5.70
C ASN A 94 -0.09 0.32 5.24
N PHE A 95 -0.85 -0.34 6.14
CA PHE A 95 -2.16 -0.90 5.84
C PHE A 95 -3.17 0.17 5.40
N LEU A 96 -3.35 1.24 6.19
CA LEU A 96 -4.35 2.27 5.91
C LEU A 96 -4.02 3.08 4.65
N ILE A 97 -2.76 3.50 4.52
CA ILE A 97 -2.30 4.30 3.39
C ILE A 97 -2.23 3.44 2.13
N GLY A 98 -1.78 2.18 2.23
CA GLY A 98 -1.80 1.21 1.13
C GLY A 98 -3.21 0.95 0.61
N LEU A 99 -4.18 0.66 1.49
CA LEU A 99 -5.58 0.48 1.09
C LEU A 99 -6.17 1.73 0.43
N SER A 100 -5.82 2.93 0.92
CA SER A 100 -6.29 4.18 0.34
C SER A 100 -5.80 4.42 -1.08
N PHE A 101 -4.68 3.79 -1.47
CA PHE A 101 -4.17 3.76 -2.83
C PHE A 101 -4.86 2.68 -3.67
N VAL A 102 -4.86 1.46 -3.16
CA VAL A 102 -5.22 0.27 -3.95
C VAL A 102 -6.72 0.18 -4.19
N LEU A 103 -7.56 0.55 -3.22
CA LEU A 103 -9.01 0.42 -3.36
C LEU A 103 -9.61 1.31 -4.44
N PRO A 104 -9.35 2.64 -4.50
CA PRO A 104 -9.85 3.48 -5.59
C PRO A 104 -9.38 2.96 -6.95
N ALA A 105 -8.11 2.57 -7.06
CA ALA A 105 -7.54 2.04 -8.29
C ALA A 105 -8.26 0.76 -8.75
N ALA A 106 -8.47 -0.20 -7.83
CA ALA A 106 -9.14 -1.46 -8.12
C ALA A 106 -10.64 -1.28 -8.43
N PHE A 107 -11.34 -0.35 -7.75
CA PHE A 107 -12.75 -0.06 -8.04
C PHE A 107 -12.93 0.58 -9.42
N ILE A 108 -12.08 1.55 -9.78
CA ILE A 108 -12.14 2.20 -11.11
C ILE A 108 -11.83 1.17 -12.20
N TYR A 109 -10.79 0.36 -12.02
CA TYR A 109 -10.44 -0.68 -12.97
C TYR A 109 -11.52 -1.75 -13.13
N LYS A 110 -12.19 -2.13 -12.02
CA LYS A 110 -13.27 -3.14 -12.04
C LYS A 110 -14.45 -2.73 -12.92
N LYS A 111 -14.77 -1.42 -13.02
CA LYS A 111 -15.90 -0.93 -13.85
C LYS A 111 -15.70 -1.27 -15.31
N GLN A 112 -14.50 -1.07 -15.82
CA GLN A 112 -14.11 -1.44 -17.18
C GLN A 112 -12.62 -1.81 -17.15
N LYS A 113 -12.29 -3.02 -17.50
CA LYS A 113 -10.91 -3.57 -17.48
C LYS A 113 -10.11 -3.10 -18.70
N THR A 114 -9.87 -1.78 -18.78
CA THR A 114 -9.13 -1.12 -19.86
C THR A 114 -7.84 -0.49 -19.35
N LYS A 115 -6.86 -0.30 -20.23
CA LYS A 115 -5.62 0.43 -19.91
C LYS A 115 -5.91 1.85 -19.42
N LYS A 116 -6.92 2.51 -20.00
CA LYS A 116 -7.33 3.86 -19.61
C LYS A 116 -7.80 3.89 -18.16
N ASN A 117 -8.67 2.95 -17.78
CA ASN A 117 -9.17 2.87 -16.40
C ASN A 117 -8.09 2.41 -15.40
N ALA A 118 -7.11 1.60 -15.81
CA ALA A 118 -5.94 1.32 -14.98
C ALA A 118 -5.15 2.61 -14.70
N PHE A 119 -4.86 3.39 -15.74
CA PHE A 119 -4.13 4.66 -15.60
C PHE A 119 -4.89 5.67 -14.73
N ILE A 120 -6.19 5.88 -15.00
CA ILE A 120 -7.03 6.79 -14.21
C ILE A 120 -7.12 6.30 -12.76
N GLY A 121 -7.32 5.00 -12.55
CA GLY A 121 -7.42 4.40 -11.22
C GLY A 121 -6.15 4.59 -10.39
N LEU A 122 -4.99 4.37 -11.00
CA LEU A 122 -3.69 4.59 -10.35
C LEU A 122 -3.45 6.07 -10.04
N GLY A 123 -3.81 6.99 -10.94
CA GLY A 123 -3.73 8.43 -10.68
C GLY A 123 -4.62 8.88 -9.51
N VAL A 124 -5.89 8.46 -9.53
CA VAL A 124 -6.83 8.74 -8.42
C VAL A 124 -6.34 8.11 -7.12
N GLY A 125 -5.91 6.84 -7.16
CA GLY A 125 -5.36 6.14 -6.01
C GLY A 125 -4.15 6.86 -5.42
N THR A 126 -3.23 7.35 -6.25
CA THR A 126 -2.06 8.13 -5.80
C THR A 126 -2.48 9.40 -5.07
N ILE A 127 -3.45 10.15 -5.59
CA ILE A 127 -3.95 11.38 -4.94
C ILE A 127 -4.63 11.04 -3.61
N VAL A 128 -5.50 10.03 -3.59
CA VAL A 128 -6.19 9.59 -2.36
C VAL A 128 -5.17 9.11 -1.31
N MET A 129 -4.16 8.32 -1.71
CA MET A 129 -3.09 7.87 -0.82
C MET A 129 -2.31 9.05 -0.23
N ALA A 130 -1.91 10.01 -1.04
CA ALA A 130 -1.15 11.16 -0.59
C ALA A 130 -1.97 12.02 0.40
N THR A 131 -3.25 12.26 0.11
CA THR A 131 -4.18 12.99 0.99
C THR A 131 -4.42 12.23 2.29
N THR A 132 -4.70 10.92 2.21
CA THR A 132 -4.87 10.06 3.39
C THR A 132 -3.59 10.03 4.22
N GLY A 133 -2.42 9.98 3.57
CA GLY A 133 -1.13 10.04 4.24
C GLY A 133 -0.95 11.31 5.06
N VAL A 134 -1.30 12.47 4.51
CA VAL A 134 -1.27 13.75 5.25
C VAL A 134 -2.21 13.72 6.44
N ILE A 135 -3.48 13.37 6.23
CA ILE A 135 -4.51 13.35 7.27
C ILE A 135 -4.16 12.35 8.36
N ALA A 136 -3.83 11.11 7.98
CA ALA A 136 -3.49 10.06 8.93
C ALA A 136 -2.22 10.40 9.74
N ASN A 137 -1.20 10.95 9.10
CA ASN A 137 0.01 11.37 9.83
C ASN A 137 -0.29 12.50 10.80
N TYR A 138 -1.01 13.53 10.37
CA TYR A 138 -1.28 14.70 11.23
C TYR A 138 -2.10 14.34 12.47
N PHE A 139 -3.19 13.57 12.29
CA PHE A 139 -4.15 13.32 13.37
C PHE A 139 -3.90 12.01 14.13
N LEU A 140 -3.28 11.02 13.53
CA LEU A 140 -3.15 9.69 14.12
C LEU A 140 -1.69 9.25 14.29
N LEU A 141 -0.89 9.26 13.22
CA LEU A 141 0.40 8.59 13.25
C LEU A 141 1.47 9.38 14.01
N LEU A 142 1.55 10.72 13.84
CA LEU A 142 2.48 11.53 14.62
C LEU A 142 2.19 11.48 16.13
N PRO A 143 0.92 11.64 16.60
CA PRO A 143 0.60 11.41 18.00
C PRO A 143 0.91 10.00 18.49
N ALA A 144 0.60 8.97 17.68
CA ALA A 144 0.88 7.58 18.03
C ALA A 144 2.39 7.32 18.15
N TYR A 145 3.19 7.79 17.20
CA TYR A 145 4.65 7.69 17.29
C TYR A 145 5.19 8.42 18.53
N ALA A 146 4.73 9.63 18.81
CA ALA A 146 5.14 10.38 20.01
C ALA A 146 4.82 9.60 21.28
N TYR A 147 3.64 9.02 21.38
CA TYR A 147 3.20 8.23 22.53
C TYR A 147 4.02 6.93 22.71
N PHE A 148 4.10 6.10 21.68
CA PHE A 148 4.74 4.77 21.80
C PHE A 148 6.27 4.85 21.88
N PHE A 149 6.89 5.86 21.29
CA PHE A 149 8.35 6.05 21.40
C PHE A 149 8.77 6.95 22.56
N HIS A 150 7.82 7.37 23.42
CA HIS A 150 8.07 8.28 24.52
C HIS A 150 8.85 9.53 24.11
N THR A 151 8.52 10.07 22.94
CA THR A 151 9.14 11.27 22.37
C THR A 151 8.09 12.38 22.18
N SER A 152 8.54 13.58 21.83
CA SER A 152 7.61 14.67 21.52
C SER A 152 7.37 14.77 20.02
N ILE A 153 6.20 15.25 19.62
CA ILE A 153 5.92 15.57 18.21
C ILE A 153 6.94 16.59 17.70
N SER A 154 7.37 17.54 18.53
CA SER A 154 8.40 18.51 18.17
C SER A 154 9.75 17.88 17.83
N SER A 155 10.11 16.76 18.47
CA SER A 155 11.33 16.01 18.14
C SER A 155 11.24 15.36 16.77
N ILE A 156 10.07 14.82 16.42
CA ILE A 156 9.81 14.25 15.09
C ILE A 156 9.85 15.36 14.01
N VAL A 157 9.25 16.51 14.29
CA VAL A 157 9.29 17.68 13.40
C VAL A 157 10.72 18.17 13.19
N LYS A 158 11.53 18.24 14.26
CA LYS A 158 12.97 18.58 14.16
C LYS A 158 13.75 17.61 13.30
N ALA A 159 13.45 16.31 13.35
CA ALA A 159 14.07 15.32 12.47
C ALA A 159 13.72 15.61 10.98
N GLY A 160 12.50 16.04 10.70
CA GLY A 160 12.10 16.50 9.37
C GLY A 160 12.77 17.82 8.97
N GLN A 161 12.88 18.78 9.91
CA GLN A 161 13.54 20.08 9.71
C GLN A 161 15.01 19.91 9.36
N ALA A 162 15.69 18.92 9.93
CA ALA A 162 17.08 18.60 9.60
C ALA A 162 17.28 18.21 8.12
N ILE A 163 16.21 17.72 7.47
CA ILE A 163 16.22 17.35 6.05
C ILE A 163 15.71 18.50 5.19
N ILE A 164 14.58 19.10 5.60
CA ILE A 164 13.92 20.19 4.90
C ILE A 164 13.82 21.39 5.87
N PRO A 165 14.70 22.37 5.82
CA PRO A 165 14.75 23.49 6.77
C PRO A 165 13.47 24.34 6.83
N LEU A 166 12.60 24.28 5.81
CA LEU A 166 11.30 24.95 5.76
C LEU A 166 10.25 24.35 6.69
N ILE A 167 10.48 23.16 7.25
CA ILE A 167 9.57 22.51 8.20
C ILE A 167 9.70 23.19 9.56
N GLN A 168 8.64 23.88 10.00
CA GLN A 168 8.62 24.59 11.27
C GLN A 168 7.68 23.96 12.30
N ASP A 169 6.66 23.23 11.83
CA ASP A 169 5.59 22.63 12.64
C ASP A 169 5.12 21.29 12.07
N SER A 170 4.14 20.68 12.72
CA SER A 170 3.54 19.41 12.29
C SER A 170 2.84 19.51 10.94
N LEU A 171 2.23 20.66 10.64
CA LEU A 171 1.59 20.88 9.34
C LEU A 171 2.63 20.97 8.22
N GLY A 172 3.69 21.75 8.44
CA GLY A 172 4.83 21.83 7.53
C GLY A 172 5.47 20.46 7.31
N PHE A 173 5.60 19.66 8.37
CA PHE A 173 6.13 18.28 8.26
C PHE A 173 5.28 17.41 7.33
N VAL A 174 3.96 17.35 7.52
CA VAL A 174 3.11 16.48 6.69
C VAL A 174 2.97 16.99 5.25
N LEU A 175 3.01 18.30 5.03
CA LEU A 175 2.91 18.88 3.68
C LEU A 175 4.23 18.84 2.90
N LEU A 176 5.37 19.02 3.55
CA LEU A 176 6.66 19.11 2.87
C LEU A 176 7.46 17.78 2.87
N SER A 177 7.13 16.85 3.76
CA SER A 177 7.78 15.53 3.84
C SER A 177 6.80 14.40 3.47
N VAL A 178 5.69 14.24 4.19
CA VAL A 178 4.78 13.10 4.01
C VAL A 178 4.05 13.14 2.66
N LEU A 179 3.55 14.30 2.26
CA LEU A 179 2.85 14.45 0.98
C LEU A 179 3.74 14.08 -0.22
N PRO A 180 4.92 14.69 -0.40
CA PRO A 180 5.78 14.35 -1.53
C PRO A 180 6.29 12.90 -1.47
N PHE A 181 6.55 12.35 -0.26
CA PHE A 181 6.91 10.96 -0.10
C PHE A 181 5.84 10.03 -0.68
N ASN A 182 4.56 10.22 -0.31
CA ASN A 182 3.47 9.39 -0.80
C ASN A 182 3.18 9.61 -2.29
N LEU A 183 3.31 10.83 -2.81
CA LEU A 183 3.19 11.11 -4.24
C LEU A 183 4.25 10.36 -5.04
N ILE A 184 5.52 10.42 -4.62
CA ILE A 184 6.62 9.70 -5.28
C ILE A 184 6.39 8.19 -5.19
N LYS A 185 6.04 7.66 -4.01
CA LYS A 185 5.71 6.24 -3.85
C LYS A 185 4.60 5.83 -4.81
N GLY A 186 3.49 6.57 -4.85
CA GLY A 186 2.35 6.28 -5.72
C GLY A 186 2.70 6.31 -7.21
N ILE A 187 3.49 7.28 -7.65
CA ILE A 187 3.94 7.40 -9.05
C ILE A 187 4.83 6.20 -9.42
N ILE A 188 5.84 5.88 -8.61
CA ILE A 188 6.77 4.77 -8.91
C ILE A 188 6.02 3.44 -8.91
N VAL A 189 5.20 3.17 -7.89
CA VAL A 189 4.37 1.96 -7.82
C VAL A 189 3.40 1.88 -9.01
N SER A 190 2.79 3.00 -9.41
CA SER A 190 1.90 3.04 -10.58
C SER A 190 2.62 2.65 -11.87
N ILE A 191 3.82 3.20 -12.10
CA ILE A 191 4.64 2.87 -13.27
C ILE A 191 5.01 1.39 -13.25
N CYS A 192 5.52 0.88 -12.13
CA CYS A 192 5.85 -0.55 -11.99
C CYS A 192 4.63 -1.44 -12.24
N THR A 193 3.46 -1.08 -11.68
CA THR A 193 2.21 -1.83 -11.87
C THR A 193 1.80 -1.87 -13.34
N LEU A 194 1.84 -0.74 -14.06
CA LEU A 194 1.46 -0.68 -15.48
C LEU A 194 2.41 -1.52 -16.36
N LEU A 195 3.70 -1.52 -16.05
CA LEU A 195 4.69 -2.31 -16.80
C LEU A 195 4.49 -3.82 -16.57
N LEU A 196 4.31 -4.22 -15.32
CA LEU A 196 4.20 -5.64 -14.94
C LEU A 196 2.83 -6.23 -15.24
N TYR A 197 1.76 -5.44 -15.10
CA TYR A 197 0.40 -5.93 -15.29
C TYR A 197 0.17 -6.54 -16.66
N LYS A 198 0.75 -5.97 -17.72
CA LYS A 198 0.66 -6.49 -19.09
C LYS A 198 1.20 -7.92 -19.20
N SER A 199 2.27 -8.22 -18.47
CA SER A 199 2.93 -9.53 -18.50
C SER A 199 2.26 -10.57 -17.58
N ILE A 200 1.74 -10.13 -16.43
CA ILE A 200 1.20 -11.00 -15.38
C ILE A 200 -0.31 -11.26 -15.56
N SER A 201 -1.06 -10.30 -16.09
CA SER A 201 -2.51 -10.39 -16.28
C SER A 201 -2.98 -11.66 -17.00
N PRO A 202 -2.33 -12.13 -18.09
CA PRO A 202 -2.73 -13.38 -18.76
C PRO A 202 -2.59 -14.63 -17.89
N LEU A 203 -1.63 -14.61 -16.93
CA LEU A 203 -1.40 -15.75 -16.01
C LEU A 203 -2.47 -15.81 -14.91
N LEU A 204 -3.00 -14.65 -14.50
CA LEU A 204 -4.00 -14.56 -13.44
C LEU A 204 -5.43 -14.81 -13.93
N HIS A 205 -5.67 -14.71 -15.24
CA HIS A 205 -6.98 -14.93 -15.85
C HIS A 205 -7.15 -16.32 -16.50
N ARG A 206 -6.09 -17.14 -16.53
CA ARG A 206 -6.14 -18.55 -16.88
C ARG A 206 -6.58 -19.37 -15.66
#